data_0cd9845be20c0152336a4606bf2a7409
#
_entry.id   0cd9845be20c0152336a4606bf2a7409
#
_cell.length_a   1.000
_cell.length_b   1.000
_cell.length_c   1.000
_cell.angle_alpha   90.00
_cell.angle_beta   90.00
_cell.angle_gamma   90.00
#
_symmetry.space_group_name_H-M   'P 1'
#
loop_
_entity.id
_entity.type
_entity.pdbx_description
1 polymer ?
#
loop_
_entity_poly.entity_id
_entity_poly.type
_entity_poly.pdbx_seq_one_letter_code
_entity_poly.pdbx_strand_id
1 'polypeptide(L)'
;MKKNRRKILSGSRKILFAILAVFFSLSASAQQFTASGQVLDAQKEPLIGVSVQEKGTTNGAITDLDGNFTLTVQSNATLIFSYVGYKSQEQKASRQMKVTLQEDNEVLEEVVVIGYGSVKRKDVTTAISTVSTKDLDVRPIVSAGQAIQGKAAGISVIQPSGTPGGEMSIRVRGTTSMNGSNDPLYVVDGVPVDNIKFLSPNDIESMQILKDASSASIYGSRAANGVILITTKAGATGKAKVSLTAQFGLNKVADKVESLNAAQYKELQDEIGLVSLPDGLPDRTDWFDETYKTGKMQNYQVAVSNGNEKMKYYLSAGYLDEKGILDISYYKRYNFRVNLENQIRSWLTVSANTVSY
;
A
#
# COMPACT_ATOMS: atom_id res chain seq x y z
N MET A 1 -20.59 78.91 -7.06
CA MET A 1 -19.95 77.56 -6.92
C MET A 1 -20.03 76.87 -5.54
N LYS A 2 -20.69 77.42 -4.52
CA LYS A 2 -20.77 76.78 -3.15
C LYS A 2 -21.95 75.88 -2.93
N LYS A 3 -22.96 75.81 -3.79
CA LYS A 3 -24.20 75.07 -3.55
C LYS A 3 -24.12 73.59 -4.00
N ASN A 4 -23.22 73.21 -4.89
CA ASN A 4 -23.08 71.82 -5.38
C ASN A 4 -22.17 70.94 -4.50
N ARG A 5 -21.27 71.50 -3.72
CA ARG A 5 -20.41 70.72 -2.80
C ARG A 5 -21.17 70.11 -1.61
N ARG A 6 -22.25 70.75 -1.15
CA ARG A 6 -23.07 70.22 -0.04
C ARG A 6 -23.96 69.02 -0.40
N LYS A 7 -24.36 68.89 -1.66
CA LYS A 7 -25.15 67.72 -2.13
C LYS A 7 -24.32 66.47 -2.29
N ILE A 8 -23.03 66.58 -2.71
CA ILE A 8 -22.12 65.45 -2.88
C ILE A 8 -21.70 64.87 -1.52
N LEU A 9 -21.47 65.72 -0.53
CA LEU A 9 -21.12 65.29 0.86
C LEU A 9 -22.29 64.61 1.61
N SER A 10 -23.54 64.92 1.26
CA SER A 10 -24.74 64.27 1.83
C SER A 10 -25.00 62.88 1.26
N GLY A 11 -24.66 62.67 -0.04
CA GLY A 11 -24.78 61.38 -0.70
C GLY A 11 -23.73 60.36 -0.21
N SER A 12 -22.47 60.79 -0.08
CA SER A 12 -21.41 59.90 0.40
C SER A 12 -21.57 59.48 1.86
N ARG A 13 -22.13 60.32 2.73
CA ARG A 13 -22.50 59.93 4.10
C ARG A 13 -23.60 58.91 4.15
N LYS A 14 -24.62 58.96 3.29
CA LYS A 14 -25.69 57.96 3.21
C LYS A 14 -25.19 56.63 2.69
N ILE A 15 -24.25 56.65 1.74
CA ILE A 15 -23.61 55.44 1.21
C ILE A 15 -22.70 54.81 2.29
N LEU A 16 -21.94 55.60 3.01
CA LEU A 16 -21.10 55.12 4.11
C LEU A 16 -21.95 54.50 5.25
N PHE A 17 -23.08 55.13 5.59
CA PHE A 17 -24.02 54.55 6.56
C PHE A 17 -24.70 53.26 6.07
N ALA A 18 -25.01 53.19 4.77
CA ALA A 18 -25.56 51.96 4.19
C ALA A 18 -24.54 50.83 4.18
N ILE A 19 -23.26 51.10 3.87
CA ILE A 19 -22.17 50.12 3.92
C ILE A 19 -21.92 49.69 5.37
N LEU A 20 -21.94 50.61 6.33
CA LEU A 20 -21.77 50.30 7.76
C LEU A 20 -22.92 49.48 8.30
N ALA A 21 -24.16 49.73 7.86
CA ALA A 21 -25.35 48.95 8.23
C ALA A 21 -25.31 47.52 7.65
N VAL A 22 -24.81 47.36 6.43
CA VAL A 22 -24.57 46.03 5.81
C VAL A 22 -23.46 45.26 6.56
N PHE A 23 -22.40 45.93 6.98
CA PHE A 23 -21.35 45.31 7.80
C PHE A 23 -21.85 44.89 9.19
N PHE A 24 -22.75 45.69 9.81
CA PHE A 24 -23.31 45.35 11.11
C PHE A 24 -24.37 44.25 11.05
N SER A 25 -25.05 44.03 9.92
CA SER A 25 -25.99 42.96 9.71
C SER A 25 -25.35 41.60 9.42
N LEU A 26 -24.05 41.57 9.09
CA LEU A 26 -23.26 40.36 8.89
C LEU A 26 -22.71 39.77 10.20
N SER A 27 -22.84 40.44 11.34
CA SER A 27 -22.58 39.84 12.65
C SER A 27 -23.79 39.04 13.11
N ALA A 28 -24.24 38.07 12.31
CA ALA A 28 -25.11 37.03 12.77
C ALA A 28 -24.33 36.23 13.82
N SER A 29 -24.56 36.53 15.12
CA SER A 29 -24.02 35.77 16.23
C SER A 29 -24.42 34.34 16.02
N ALA A 30 -23.49 33.47 15.68
CA ALA A 30 -23.69 32.05 15.67
C ALA A 30 -24.03 31.66 17.11
N GLN A 31 -25.33 31.48 17.38
CA GLN A 31 -25.82 31.13 18.69
C GLN A 31 -25.29 29.73 19.04
N GLN A 32 -24.35 29.67 19.96
CA GLN A 32 -23.82 28.41 20.47
C GLN A 32 -24.77 27.84 21.50
N PHE A 33 -24.93 26.55 21.54
CA PHE A 33 -25.62 25.86 22.59
C PHE A 33 -24.86 24.58 22.97
N THR A 34 -25.14 24.08 24.16
CA THR A 34 -24.55 22.82 24.62
C THR A 34 -25.43 21.67 24.18
N ALA A 35 -24.89 20.85 23.27
CA ALA A 35 -25.45 19.55 22.91
C ALA A 35 -25.00 18.52 23.94
N SER A 36 -25.90 17.71 24.43
CA SER A 36 -25.59 16.59 25.31
C SER A 36 -26.42 15.37 24.93
N GLY A 37 -25.96 14.21 25.33
CA GLY A 37 -26.70 12.99 25.05
C GLY A 37 -25.94 11.74 25.46
N GLN A 38 -26.53 10.61 25.14
CA GLN A 38 -25.98 9.29 25.42
C GLN A 38 -25.85 8.48 24.16
N VAL A 39 -24.71 7.81 24.00
CA VAL A 39 -24.40 6.91 22.89
C VAL A 39 -24.48 5.47 23.38
N LEU A 40 -25.27 4.67 22.70
CA LEU A 40 -25.56 3.28 23.03
C LEU A 40 -25.22 2.38 21.82
N ASP A 41 -25.07 1.11 22.07
CA ASP A 41 -25.05 0.07 21.03
C ASP A 41 -26.47 -0.42 20.65
N ALA A 42 -26.55 -1.42 19.77
CA ALA A 42 -27.80 -2.05 19.35
C ALA A 42 -28.49 -2.82 20.50
N GLN A 43 -27.75 -3.24 21.52
CA GLN A 43 -28.19 -3.95 22.71
C GLN A 43 -28.62 -2.99 23.82
N LYS A 44 -28.51 -1.65 23.60
CA LYS A 44 -28.77 -0.56 24.52
C LYS A 44 -27.75 -0.45 25.65
N GLU A 45 -26.54 -1.00 25.47
CA GLU A 45 -25.45 -0.79 26.42
C GLU A 45 -24.70 0.52 26.11
N PRO A 46 -24.20 1.25 27.12
CA PRO A 46 -23.50 2.51 26.91
C PRO A 46 -22.14 2.29 26.29
N LEU A 47 -21.82 3.07 25.24
CA LEU A 47 -20.54 3.02 24.55
C LEU A 47 -19.58 4.08 25.10
N ILE A 48 -18.50 3.61 25.73
CA ILE A 48 -17.43 4.41 26.32
C ILE A 48 -16.40 4.76 25.24
N GLY A 49 -15.90 6.00 25.21
CA GLY A 49 -14.81 6.39 24.32
C GLY A 49 -15.23 6.68 22.88
N VAL A 50 -16.51 6.84 22.61
CA VAL A 50 -17.01 7.27 21.30
C VAL A 50 -16.54 8.69 21.02
N SER A 51 -15.94 8.93 19.87
CA SER A 51 -15.57 10.27 19.41
C SER A 51 -16.82 10.97 18.85
N VAL A 52 -17.16 12.13 19.42
CA VAL A 52 -18.24 13.00 18.99
C VAL A 52 -17.62 14.29 18.46
N GLN A 53 -17.72 14.55 17.17
CA GLN A 53 -17.06 15.70 16.51
C GLN A 53 -18.07 16.55 15.77
N GLU A 54 -17.94 17.86 15.84
CA GLU A 54 -18.69 18.81 15.03
C GLU A 54 -18.17 18.79 13.59
N LYS A 55 -19.03 18.47 12.63
CA LYS A 55 -18.68 18.29 11.23
C LYS A 55 -18.00 19.53 10.64
N GLY A 56 -16.81 19.35 10.07
CA GLY A 56 -16.04 20.43 9.43
C GLY A 56 -15.21 21.28 10.41
N THR A 57 -15.14 20.91 11.69
CA THR A 57 -14.33 21.58 12.70
C THR A 57 -13.45 20.59 13.47
N THR A 58 -12.55 21.11 14.30
CA THR A 58 -11.76 20.30 15.27
C THR A 58 -12.43 20.21 16.64
N ASN A 59 -13.64 20.77 16.79
CA ASN A 59 -14.38 20.77 18.03
C ASN A 59 -14.99 19.38 18.29
N GLY A 60 -14.68 18.76 19.42
CA GLY A 60 -15.13 17.39 19.71
C GLY A 60 -15.06 17.05 21.19
N ALA A 61 -15.74 15.97 21.57
CA ALA A 61 -15.76 15.37 22.89
C ALA A 61 -15.69 13.84 22.77
N ILE A 62 -15.44 13.17 23.89
CA ILE A 62 -15.42 11.71 24.01
C ILE A 62 -16.47 11.32 25.06
N THR A 63 -17.20 10.20 24.81
CA THR A 63 -18.18 9.69 25.77
C THR A 63 -17.52 9.14 27.03
N ASP A 64 -18.17 9.36 28.19
CA ASP A 64 -17.78 8.84 29.49
C ASP A 64 -18.16 7.36 29.72
N LEU A 65 -17.98 6.86 30.93
CA LEU A 65 -18.29 5.48 31.34
C LEU A 65 -19.74 5.07 31.14
N ASP A 66 -20.64 6.02 31.21
CA ASP A 66 -22.09 5.83 31.03
C ASP A 66 -22.54 6.15 29.60
N GLY A 67 -21.56 6.36 28.66
CA GLY A 67 -21.82 6.70 27.27
C GLY A 67 -22.30 8.14 27.07
N ASN A 68 -22.24 9.03 28.07
CA ASN A 68 -22.71 10.40 27.94
C ASN A 68 -21.65 11.30 27.34
N PHE A 69 -22.07 12.30 26.58
CA PHE A 69 -21.22 13.36 26.04
C PHE A 69 -21.85 14.72 26.25
N THR A 70 -21.01 15.74 26.26
CA THR A 70 -21.38 17.14 26.29
C THR A 70 -20.46 17.95 25.43
N LEU A 71 -20.99 18.70 24.45
CA LEU A 71 -20.21 19.47 23.49
C LEU A 71 -20.91 20.79 23.16
N THR A 72 -20.20 21.90 23.29
CA THR A 72 -20.71 23.20 22.87
C THR A 72 -20.55 23.39 21.37
N VAL A 73 -21.63 23.60 20.65
CA VAL A 73 -21.68 23.62 19.18
C VAL A 73 -22.51 24.80 18.68
N GLN A 74 -22.36 25.10 17.38
CA GLN A 74 -23.15 26.11 16.71
C GLN A 74 -24.61 25.67 16.50
N SER A 75 -25.52 26.64 16.42
CA SER A 75 -26.92 26.38 16.01
C SER A 75 -26.90 25.75 14.61
N ASN A 76 -27.55 24.62 14.43
CA ASN A 76 -27.56 23.80 13.20
C ASN A 76 -26.31 22.95 12.93
N ALA A 77 -25.40 22.80 13.89
CA ALA A 77 -24.27 21.90 13.75
C ALA A 77 -24.74 20.45 13.52
N THR A 78 -23.95 19.71 12.75
CA THR A 78 -24.09 18.25 12.59
C THR A 78 -22.96 17.59 13.37
N LEU A 79 -23.29 16.65 14.23
CA LEU A 79 -22.32 15.85 14.97
C LEU A 79 -22.05 14.55 14.24
N ILE A 80 -20.78 14.15 14.21
CA ILE A 80 -20.30 12.86 13.69
C ILE A 80 -19.91 12.02 14.89
N PHE A 81 -20.53 10.87 15.02
CA PHE A 81 -20.24 9.88 16.04
C PHE A 81 -19.41 8.78 15.40
N SER A 82 -18.22 8.52 15.93
CA SER A 82 -17.33 7.46 15.42
C SER A 82 -16.73 6.65 16.56
N TYR A 83 -16.75 5.33 16.39
CA TYR A 83 -16.17 4.38 17.33
C TYR A 83 -15.60 3.18 16.60
N VAL A 84 -14.52 2.60 17.12
CA VAL A 84 -13.87 1.45 16.49
C VAL A 84 -14.81 0.25 16.51
N GLY A 85 -15.08 -0.34 15.34
CA GLY A 85 -16.02 -1.46 15.19
C GLY A 85 -17.49 -1.04 14.99
N TYR A 86 -17.77 0.25 14.83
CA TYR A 86 -19.13 0.76 14.60
C TYR A 86 -19.19 1.67 13.36
N LYS A 87 -20.34 1.68 12.68
CA LYS A 87 -20.60 2.60 11.56
C LYS A 87 -20.70 4.03 12.06
N SER A 88 -19.91 4.92 11.45
CA SER A 88 -19.99 6.33 11.76
C SER A 88 -21.40 6.87 11.41
N GLN A 89 -22.00 7.62 12.33
CA GLN A 89 -23.33 8.18 12.19
C GLN A 89 -23.29 9.70 12.27
N GLU A 90 -24.03 10.37 11.39
CA GLU A 90 -24.21 11.82 11.43
C GLU A 90 -25.59 12.17 11.96
N GLN A 91 -25.67 13.10 12.92
CA GLN A 91 -26.95 13.58 13.45
C GLN A 91 -26.90 15.08 13.75
N LYS A 92 -27.98 15.80 13.51
CA LYS A 92 -28.07 17.21 13.89
C LYS A 92 -28.00 17.38 15.41
N ALA A 93 -27.17 18.33 15.84
CA ALA A 93 -26.99 18.62 17.25
C ALA A 93 -28.31 19.08 17.92
N SER A 94 -28.62 18.54 19.09
CA SER A 94 -29.73 18.96 19.93
C SER A 94 -29.33 18.94 21.40
N ARG A 95 -30.15 19.56 22.28
CA ARG A 95 -29.86 19.67 23.72
C ARG A 95 -29.91 18.33 24.45
N GLN A 96 -30.66 17.38 23.93
CA GLN A 96 -30.72 16.00 24.44
C GLN A 96 -30.74 15.05 23.24
N MET A 97 -29.77 14.16 23.18
CA MET A 97 -29.62 13.22 22.10
C MET A 97 -29.50 11.80 22.65
N LYS A 98 -30.15 10.88 21.97
CA LYS A 98 -29.92 9.46 22.18
C LYS A 98 -29.48 8.88 20.84
N VAL A 99 -28.23 8.43 20.76
CA VAL A 99 -27.62 7.93 19.54
C VAL A 99 -27.37 6.46 19.71
N THR A 100 -27.86 5.65 18.78
CA THR A 100 -27.57 4.21 18.77
C THR A 100 -26.66 3.91 17.60
N LEU A 101 -25.42 3.53 17.88
CA LEU A 101 -24.47 3.09 16.85
C LEU A 101 -24.75 1.65 16.48
N GLN A 102 -24.70 1.37 15.19
CA GLN A 102 -24.75 0.01 14.68
C GLN A 102 -23.33 -0.52 14.55
N GLU A 103 -23.11 -1.74 14.99
CA GLU A 103 -21.86 -2.44 14.75
C GLU A 103 -21.54 -2.40 13.26
N ASP A 104 -20.32 -2.02 12.95
CA ASP A 104 -19.80 -2.15 11.60
C ASP A 104 -19.45 -3.62 11.36
N ASN A 105 -20.48 -4.40 11.04
CA ASN A 105 -20.30 -5.79 10.62
C ASN A 105 -19.65 -5.90 9.20
N GLU A 106 -19.34 -4.77 8.58
CA GLU A 106 -18.27 -4.70 7.59
C GLU A 106 -16.89 -4.69 8.31
N VAL A 107 -16.66 -5.61 9.24
CA VAL A 107 -15.37 -6.26 9.29
C VAL A 107 -15.12 -6.65 7.84
N LEU A 108 -14.14 -6.04 7.20
CA LEU A 108 -13.57 -6.56 5.96
C LEU A 108 -13.38 -8.06 6.23
N GLU A 109 -14.37 -8.87 5.88
CA GLU A 109 -14.25 -10.32 5.94
C GLU A 109 -13.11 -10.57 4.97
N GLU A 110 -11.90 -10.71 5.53
CA GLU A 110 -10.71 -10.99 4.76
C GLU A 110 -11.00 -12.29 4.04
N VAL A 111 -11.39 -12.14 2.78
CA VAL A 111 -11.76 -13.23 1.91
C VAL A 111 -10.45 -13.83 1.42
N VAL A 112 -10.21 -15.07 1.78
CA VAL A 112 -9.07 -15.82 1.31
C VAL A 112 -9.49 -16.53 0.02
N VAL A 113 -8.80 -16.23 -1.07
CA VAL A 113 -8.98 -16.95 -2.33
C VAL A 113 -8.33 -18.33 -2.19
N ILE A 114 -9.11 -19.39 -2.25
CA ILE A 114 -8.62 -20.76 -2.23
C ILE A 114 -9.04 -21.45 -3.54
N GLY A 115 -8.07 -21.75 -4.38
CA GLY A 115 -8.32 -22.40 -5.65
C GLY A 115 -9.17 -21.57 -6.59
N TYR A 116 -10.29 -22.11 -7.04
CA TYR A 116 -11.23 -21.43 -7.94
C TYR A 116 -12.39 -20.75 -7.21
N GLY A 117 -12.28 -20.55 -5.88
CA GLY A 117 -13.30 -19.91 -5.06
C GLY A 117 -12.72 -19.03 -3.97
N SER A 118 -13.58 -18.24 -3.34
CA SER A 118 -13.24 -17.42 -2.19
C SER A 118 -13.95 -17.97 -0.95
N VAL A 119 -13.19 -18.14 0.14
CA VAL A 119 -13.70 -18.61 1.45
C VAL A 119 -13.38 -17.56 2.50
N LYS A 120 -14.26 -17.36 3.47
CA LYS A 120 -14.00 -16.45 4.57
C LYS A 120 -12.82 -16.96 5.39
N ARG A 121 -11.90 -16.08 5.76
CA ARG A 121 -10.69 -16.44 6.52
C ARG A 121 -10.99 -17.25 7.79
N LYS A 122 -12.09 -16.94 8.46
CA LYS A 122 -12.55 -17.67 9.67
C LYS A 122 -12.88 -19.14 9.41
N ASP A 123 -13.22 -19.49 8.18
CA ASP A 123 -13.61 -20.85 7.78
C ASP A 123 -12.41 -21.66 7.26
N VAL A 124 -11.23 -21.02 7.21
CA VAL A 124 -9.99 -21.65 6.76
C VAL A 124 -9.26 -22.25 7.95
N THR A 125 -9.26 -23.58 8.04
CA THR A 125 -8.60 -24.36 9.11
C THR A 125 -7.12 -24.65 8.82
N THR A 126 -6.60 -24.24 7.67
CA THR A 126 -5.24 -24.56 7.20
C THR A 126 -4.26 -23.42 7.45
N ALA A 127 -2.96 -23.73 7.55
CA ALA A 127 -1.89 -22.75 7.79
C ALA A 127 -1.62 -21.89 6.56
N ILE A 128 -2.40 -20.79 6.39
CA ILE A 128 -2.18 -19.78 5.35
C ILE A 128 -1.45 -18.58 5.95
N SER A 129 -0.38 -18.16 5.29
CA SER A 129 0.27 -16.87 5.59
C SER A 129 -0.13 -15.85 4.54
N THR A 130 -0.69 -14.72 4.98
CA THR A 130 -1.08 -13.61 4.11
C THR A 130 -0.11 -12.46 4.30
N VAL A 131 0.37 -11.90 3.19
CA VAL A 131 1.12 -10.64 3.11
C VAL A 131 0.26 -9.64 2.36
N SER A 132 -0.11 -8.54 2.99
CA SER A 132 -1.01 -7.54 2.45
C SER A 132 -0.25 -6.34 1.85
N THR A 133 -0.93 -5.49 1.09
CA THR A 133 -0.38 -4.24 0.55
C THR A 133 0.27 -3.37 1.62
N LYS A 134 -0.32 -3.31 2.83
CA LYS A 134 0.23 -2.53 3.96
C LYS A 134 1.61 -3.00 4.39
N ASP A 135 1.89 -4.30 4.24
CA ASP A 135 3.18 -4.89 4.55
C ASP A 135 4.22 -4.61 3.45
N LEU A 136 3.76 -4.31 2.23
CA LEU A 136 4.61 -4.06 1.06
C LEU A 136 5.12 -2.60 1.01
N ASP A 137 4.36 -1.65 1.53
CA ASP A 137 4.66 -0.21 1.44
C ASP A 137 5.81 0.27 2.36
N VAL A 138 6.33 -0.60 3.24
CA VAL A 138 7.31 -0.21 4.28
C VAL A 138 8.71 0.05 3.70
N ARG A 139 9.04 -0.52 2.54
CA ARG A 139 10.36 -0.37 1.90
C ARG A 139 10.25 -0.41 0.38
N PRO A 140 11.17 0.25 -0.35
CA PRO A 140 11.19 0.13 -1.80
C PRO A 140 11.53 -1.30 -2.20
N ILE A 141 10.61 -1.97 -2.87
CA ILE A 141 10.77 -3.31 -3.44
C ILE A 141 10.58 -3.24 -4.96
N VAL A 142 11.45 -3.91 -5.69
CA VAL A 142 11.45 -3.91 -7.17
C VAL A 142 10.93 -5.23 -7.76
N SER A 143 10.90 -6.30 -6.96
CA SER A 143 10.38 -7.60 -7.39
C SER A 143 9.31 -8.14 -6.44
N ALA A 144 8.32 -8.84 -7.01
CA ALA A 144 7.26 -9.49 -6.23
C ALA A 144 7.82 -10.53 -5.23
N GLY A 145 8.94 -11.18 -5.54
CA GLY A 145 9.62 -12.11 -4.64
C GLY A 145 10.17 -11.44 -3.37
N GLN A 146 10.72 -10.22 -3.49
CA GLN A 146 11.19 -9.46 -2.32
C GLN A 146 10.05 -9.11 -1.35
N ALA A 147 8.83 -9.00 -1.87
CA ALA A 147 7.66 -8.63 -1.09
C ALA A 147 7.38 -9.58 0.09
N ILE A 148 7.65 -10.88 -0.09
CA ILE A 148 7.39 -11.92 0.91
C ILE A 148 8.59 -12.22 1.81
N GLN A 149 9.76 -11.64 1.52
CA GLN A 149 10.99 -11.90 2.27
C GLN A 149 10.85 -11.46 3.73
N GLY A 150 10.99 -12.41 4.67
CA GLY A 150 10.88 -12.16 6.10
C GLY A 150 9.46 -11.88 6.62
N LYS A 151 8.42 -11.99 5.76
CA LYS A 151 7.02 -11.72 6.14
C LYS A 151 6.22 -12.98 6.47
N ALA A 152 6.69 -14.14 6.07
CA ALA A 152 5.95 -15.39 6.30
C ALA A 152 6.87 -16.46 6.88
N ALA A 153 6.47 -17.05 8.01
CA ALA A 153 7.22 -18.14 8.65
C ALA A 153 7.27 -19.39 7.75
N GLY A 154 8.42 -20.07 7.72
CA GLY A 154 8.63 -21.29 6.90
C GLY A 154 8.82 -21.01 5.40
N ILE A 155 9.14 -19.77 5.03
CA ILE A 155 9.51 -19.39 3.68
C ILE A 155 10.92 -18.83 3.70
N SER A 156 11.77 -19.37 2.84
CA SER A 156 13.09 -18.84 2.55
C SER A 156 13.05 -18.14 1.20
N VAL A 157 13.47 -16.87 1.18
CA VAL A 157 13.60 -16.08 -0.04
C VAL A 157 15.04 -15.62 -0.14
N ILE A 158 15.73 -16.09 -1.16
CA ILE A 158 17.14 -15.83 -1.39
C ILE A 158 17.29 -15.16 -2.74
N GLN A 159 18.08 -14.11 -2.80
CA GLN A 159 18.55 -13.55 -4.06
C GLN A 159 19.88 -14.20 -4.41
N PRO A 160 19.93 -15.12 -5.37
CA PRO A 160 21.15 -15.90 -5.65
C PRO A 160 22.26 -15.07 -6.30
N SER A 161 21.91 -13.93 -6.89
CA SER A 161 22.88 -13.01 -7.50
C SER A 161 22.45 -11.57 -7.34
N GLY A 162 23.42 -10.64 -7.41
CA GLY A 162 23.18 -9.19 -7.47
C GLY A 162 22.81 -8.67 -8.86
N THR A 163 22.51 -9.56 -9.81
CA THR A 163 22.14 -9.17 -11.17
C THR A 163 20.81 -8.42 -11.18
N PRO A 164 20.72 -7.25 -11.83
CA PRO A 164 19.48 -6.52 -11.99
C PRO A 164 18.39 -7.38 -12.62
N GLY A 165 17.15 -7.29 -12.11
CA GLY A 165 16.04 -8.11 -12.57
C GLY A 165 16.19 -9.62 -12.29
N GLY A 166 17.20 -10.02 -11.51
CA GLY A 166 17.45 -11.42 -11.14
C GLY A 166 16.25 -12.04 -10.41
N GLU A 167 16.03 -13.33 -10.66
CA GLU A 167 14.94 -14.06 -10.03
C GLU A 167 15.25 -14.39 -8.58
N MET A 168 14.27 -14.23 -7.72
CA MET A 168 14.37 -14.63 -6.34
C MET A 168 14.10 -16.14 -6.23
N SER A 169 14.97 -16.87 -5.56
CA SER A 169 14.71 -18.27 -5.20
C SER A 169 13.81 -18.31 -3.99
N ILE A 170 12.60 -18.81 -4.15
CA ILE A 170 11.62 -18.91 -3.08
C ILE A 170 11.44 -20.40 -2.74
N ARG A 171 11.55 -20.75 -1.47
CA ARG A 171 11.36 -22.10 -0.96
C ARG A 171 10.31 -22.10 0.13
N VAL A 172 9.34 -22.97 0.01
CA VAL A 172 8.29 -23.17 1.02
C VAL A 172 8.59 -24.47 1.75
N ARG A 173 8.87 -24.40 3.07
CA ARG A 173 9.21 -25.55 3.93
C ARG A 173 10.45 -26.36 3.51
N GLY A 174 11.36 -25.75 2.74
CA GLY A 174 12.64 -26.35 2.36
C GLY A 174 12.63 -26.97 0.96
N THR A 175 13.52 -27.93 0.74
CA THR A 175 13.70 -28.63 -0.52
C THR A 175 13.03 -30.00 -0.46
N THR A 176 12.24 -30.34 -1.47
CA THR A 176 11.49 -31.60 -1.58
C THR A 176 12.12 -32.55 -2.59
N SER A 177 12.88 -32.04 -3.54
CA SER A 177 13.53 -32.82 -4.60
C SER A 177 15.00 -32.49 -4.72
N MET A 178 15.82 -33.50 -4.95
CA MET A 178 17.25 -33.33 -5.25
C MET A 178 17.51 -32.98 -6.73
N ASN A 179 16.70 -33.48 -7.65
CA ASN A 179 16.91 -33.35 -9.09
C ASN A 179 15.82 -32.54 -9.80
N GLY A 180 14.69 -32.24 -9.13
CA GLY A 180 13.59 -31.44 -9.69
C GLY A 180 13.60 -30.00 -9.19
N SER A 181 12.78 -29.15 -9.81
CA SER A 181 12.54 -27.80 -9.29
C SER A 181 11.89 -27.90 -7.89
N ASN A 182 12.39 -27.05 -7.01
CA ASN A 182 11.84 -26.87 -5.68
C ASN A 182 11.08 -25.51 -5.56
N ASP A 183 10.78 -24.88 -6.69
CA ASP A 183 10.07 -23.62 -6.71
C ASP A 183 8.57 -23.85 -6.43
N PRO A 184 7.91 -22.95 -5.71
CA PRO A 184 6.47 -23.05 -5.49
C PRO A 184 5.72 -22.80 -6.79
N LEU A 185 4.48 -23.27 -6.87
CA LEU A 185 3.57 -22.89 -7.93
C LEU A 185 3.06 -21.46 -7.70
N TYR A 186 3.22 -20.58 -8.69
CA TYR A 186 2.63 -19.25 -8.66
C TYR A 186 1.26 -19.26 -9.32
N VAL A 187 0.29 -18.61 -8.69
CA VAL A 187 -1.05 -18.42 -9.24
C VAL A 187 -1.42 -16.95 -9.13
N VAL A 188 -1.54 -16.27 -10.26
CA VAL A 188 -1.87 -14.84 -10.32
C VAL A 188 -3.30 -14.68 -10.80
N ASP A 189 -4.15 -14.09 -9.98
CA ASP A 189 -5.59 -13.91 -10.25
C ASP A 189 -6.29 -15.21 -10.71
N GLY A 190 -5.92 -16.34 -10.10
CA GLY A 190 -6.46 -17.65 -10.42
C GLY A 190 -5.77 -18.38 -11.58
N VAL A 191 -4.82 -17.77 -12.29
CA VAL A 191 -4.10 -18.34 -13.42
C VAL A 191 -2.71 -18.83 -12.98
N PRO A 192 -2.38 -20.11 -13.14
CA PRO A 192 -1.03 -20.62 -12.89
C PRO A 192 -0.01 -20.03 -13.87
N VAL A 193 1.12 -19.57 -13.33
CA VAL A 193 2.24 -18.99 -14.10
C VAL A 193 3.57 -19.59 -13.65
N ASP A 194 4.55 -19.63 -14.53
CA ASP A 194 5.88 -20.22 -14.23
C ASP A 194 6.76 -19.30 -13.40
N ASN A 195 6.62 -17.98 -13.56
CA ASN A 195 7.37 -16.97 -12.79
C ASN A 195 6.55 -15.69 -12.60
N ILE A 196 7.01 -14.81 -11.72
CA ILE A 196 6.35 -13.55 -11.37
C ILE A 196 7.19 -12.32 -11.68
N LYS A 197 8.19 -12.41 -12.59
CA LYS A 197 9.07 -11.29 -12.95
C LYS A 197 8.33 -10.14 -13.61
N PHE A 198 7.26 -10.46 -14.36
CA PHE A 198 6.42 -9.48 -15.03
C PHE A 198 5.59 -8.63 -14.08
N LEU A 199 5.40 -9.10 -12.84
CA LEU A 199 4.48 -8.47 -11.90
C LEU A 199 5.17 -7.34 -11.13
N SER A 200 4.60 -6.13 -11.22
CA SER A 200 5.02 -5.02 -10.38
C SER A 200 4.52 -5.24 -8.94
N PRO A 201 5.38 -5.12 -7.91
CA PRO A 201 4.94 -5.19 -6.52
C PRO A 201 3.81 -4.21 -6.20
N ASN A 202 3.82 -3.04 -6.82
CA ASN A 202 2.81 -2.01 -6.62
C ASN A 202 1.42 -2.38 -7.16
N ASP A 203 1.32 -3.39 -8.05
CA ASP A 203 0.05 -3.91 -8.57
C ASP A 203 -0.52 -5.05 -7.72
N ILE A 204 0.19 -5.48 -6.68
CA ILE A 204 -0.24 -6.57 -5.79
C ILE A 204 -1.14 -6.02 -4.70
N GLU A 205 -2.29 -6.66 -4.50
CA GLU A 205 -3.20 -6.41 -3.38
C GLU A 205 -2.82 -7.28 -2.18
N SER A 206 -2.63 -8.58 -2.43
CA SER A 206 -2.23 -9.54 -1.41
C SER A 206 -1.50 -10.73 -1.99
N MET A 207 -0.67 -11.36 -1.16
CA MET A 207 -0.01 -12.62 -1.46
C MET A 207 -0.34 -13.62 -0.35
N GLN A 208 -0.84 -14.77 -0.72
CA GLN A 208 -1.20 -15.84 0.21
C GLN A 208 -0.36 -17.06 -0.09
N ILE A 209 0.22 -17.65 0.94
CA ILE A 209 1.11 -18.80 0.79
C ILE A 209 0.46 -20.02 1.40
N LEU A 210 0.09 -20.98 0.53
CA LEU A 210 -0.43 -22.27 0.90
C LEU A 210 0.73 -23.21 1.14
N LYS A 211 0.98 -23.52 2.41
CA LYS A 211 2.13 -24.34 2.81
C LYS A 211 1.77 -25.82 2.95
N ASP A 212 0.49 -26.11 3.25
CA ASP A 212 0.04 -27.45 3.54
C ASP A 212 -0.50 -28.14 2.30
N ALA A 213 -0.25 -29.44 2.19
CA ALA A 213 -0.71 -30.26 1.08
C ALA A 213 -2.24 -30.22 0.94
N SER A 214 -2.99 -30.12 2.05
CA SER A 214 -4.45 -30.05 2.02
C SER A 214 -4.97 -28.78 1.33
N SER A 215 -4.38 -27.62 1.62
CA SER A 215 -4.76 -26.36 0.96
C SER A 215 -4.26 -26.27 -0.48
N ALA A 216 -3.15 -26.92 -0.79
CA ALA A 216 -2.52 -26.94 -2.10
C ALA A 216 -3.09 -28.03 -3.04
N SER A 217 -3.85 -28.99 -2.52
CA SER A 217 -4.35 -30.17 -3.25
C SER A 217 -5.18 -29.84 -4.49
N ILE A 218 -5.89 -28.72 -4.49
CA ILE A 218 -6.69 -28.23 -5.62
C ILE A 218 -5.83 -27.99 -6.87
N TYR A 219 -4.54 -27.67 -6.69
CA TYR A 219 -3.59 -27.43 -7.77
C TYR A 219 -2.82 -28.67 -8.22
N GLY A 220 -3.14 -29.83 -7.64
CA GLY A 220 -2.58 -31.14 -7.99
C GLY A 220 -1.08 -31.27 -7.68
N SER A 221 -0.38 -32.14 -8.41
CA SER A 221 1.03 -32.47 -8.17
C SER A 221 2.00 -31.28 -8.31
N ARG A 222 1.65 -30.28 -9.09
CA ARG A 222 2.46 -29.05 -9.23
C ARG A 222 2.56 -28.24 -7.93
N ALA A 223 1.66 -28.46 -6.99
CA ALA A 223 1.61 -27.79 -5.71
C ALA A 223 2.44 -28.46 -4.61
N ALA A 224 3.21 -29.51 -4.94
CA ALA A 224 4.00 -30.27 -3.96
C ALA A 224 5.01 -29.39 -3.18
N ASN A 225 5.53 -28.34 -3.81
CA ASN A 225 6.46 -27.39 -3.22
C ASN A 225 5.75 -26.16 -2.60
N GLY A 226 4.44 -26.23 -2.38
CA GLY A 226 3.60 -25.12 -1.94
C GLY A 226 3.06 -24.27 -3.10
N VAL A 227 2.11 -23.39 -2.78
CA VAL A 227 1.48 -22.48 -3.74
C VAL A 227 1.53 -21.05 -3.23
N ILE A 228 1.88 -20.11 -4.09
CA ILE A 228 1.81 -18.68 -3.82
C ILE A 228 0.70 -18.10 -4.66
N LEU A 229 -0.41 -17.76 -4.00
CA LEU A 229 -1.55 -17.10 -4.61
C LEU A 229 -1.29 -15.59 -4.57
N ILE A 230 -1.38 -14.94 -5.71
CA ILE A 230 -1.19 -13.51 -5.84
C ILE A 230 -2.49 -12.90 -6.36
N THR A 231 -3.08 -12.05 -5.56
CA THR A 231 -4.23 -11.24 -5.96
C THR A 231 -3.74 -9.87 -6.33
N THR A 232 -4.13 -9.38 -7.49
CA THR A 232 -3.72 -8.06 -7.94
C THR A 232 -4.80 -7.04 -7.66
N LYS A 233 -4.39 -5.76 -7.62
CA LYS A 233 -5.29 -4.64 -7.36
C LYS A 233 -6.40 -4.59 -8.40
N ALA A 234 -7.62 -4.42 -7.91
CA ALA A 234 -8.83 -4.25 -8.70
C ALA A 234 -9.41 -2.83 -8.52
N GLY A 235 -10.37 -2.48 -9.33
CA GLY A 235 -11.13 -1.25 -9.16
C GLY A 235 -11.99 -1.30 -7.89
N ALA A 236 -12.09 -0.20 -7.17
CA ALA A 236 -12.93 -0.07 -5.99
C ALA A 236 -14.07 0.93 -6.25
N THR A 237 -15.21 0.69 -5.61
CA THR A 237 -16.35 1.62 -5.67
C THR A 237 -16.01 2.93 -4.96
N GLY A 238 -16.46 4.07 -5.50
CA GLY A 238 -16.26 5.38 -4.90
C GLY A 238 -15.62 6.40 -5.83
N LYS A 239 -14.89 7.35 -5.26
CA LYS A 239 -14.20 8.38 -6.06
C LYS A 239 -12.98 7.78 -6.75
N ALA A 240 -12.69 8.26 -7.97
CA ALA A 240 -11.49 7.89 -8.69
C ALA A 240 -10.22 8.17 -7.85
N LYS A 241 -9.37 7.16 -7.72
CA LYS A 241 -8.07 7.29 -7.07
C LYS A 241 -6.99 7.23 -8.13
N VAL A 242 -6.14 8.25 -8.14
CA VAL A 242 -4.92 8.29 -8.95
C VAL A 242 -3.75 8.19 -8.00
N SER A 243 -2.87 7.24 -8.24
CA SER A 243 -1.64 7.07 -7.48
C SER A 243 -0.43 7.22 -8.39
N LEU A 244 0.57 7.94 -7.91
CA LEU A 244 1.89 8.08 -8.54
C LEU A 244 2.93 7.59 -7.54
N THR A 245 3.73 6.62 -7.95
CA THR A 245 4.86 6.11 -7.17
C THR A 245 6.14 6.42 -7.94
N ALA A 246 7.10 7.02 -7.25
CA ALA A 246 8.45 7.24 -7.78
C ALA A 246 9.46 6.78 -6.72
N GLN A 247 10.36 5.87 -7.10
CA GLN A 247 11.37 5.31 -6.22
C GLN A 247 12.73 5.45 -6.86
N PHE A 248 13.72 5.84 -6.05
CA PHE A 248 15.12 5.95 -6.45
C PHE A 248 15.97 5.14 -5.49
N GLY A 249 16.93 4.42 -6.03
CA GLY A 249 17.83 3.60 -5.24
C GLY A 249 19.27 3.65 -5.75
N LEU A 250 20.20 3.35 -4.85
CA LEU A 250 21.61 3.17 -5.15
C LEU A 250 22.01 1.78 -4.68
N ASN A 251 22.56 0.99 -5.60
CA ASN A 251 23.08 -0.34 -5.33
C ASN A 251 24.60 -0.26 -5.19
N LYS A 252 25.13 -0.72 -4.07
CA LYS A 252 26.56 -0.78 -3.82
C LYS A 252 26.94 -2.16 -3.34
N VAL A 253 28.19 -2.53 -3.55
CA VAL A 253 28.76 -3.73 -2.93
C VAL A 253 28.73 -3.54 -1.41
N ALA A 254 28.19 -4.51 -0.70
CA ALA A 254 28.04 -4.44 0.76
C ALA A 254 29.39 -4.68 1.46
N ASP A 255 30.16 -5.62 0.91
CA ASP A 255 31.45 -6.00 1.49
C ASP A 255 32.44 -6.35 0.38
N LYS A 256 33.70 -5.99 0.57
CA LYS A 256 34.80 -6.28 -0.34
C LYS A 256 35.65 -7.41 0.22
N VAL A 257 35.93 -8.40 -0.59
CA VAL A 257 37.01 -9.35 -0.28
C VAL A 257 38.34 -8.61 -0.50
N GLU A 258 39.13 -8.53 0.56
CA GLU A 258 40.45 -7.94 0.45
C GLU A 258 41.33 -8.77 -0.49
N SER A 259 41.90 -8.13 -1.50
CA SER A 259 42.87 -8.73 -2.42
C SER A 259 44.27 -8.38 -1.98
N LEU A 260 45.21 -9.27 -2.27
CA LEU A 260 46.64 -9.03 -2.04
C LEU A 260 47.11 -7.85 -2.88
N ASN A 261 47.84 -6.93 -2.28
CA ASN A 261 48.58 -5.93 -3.03
C ASN A 261 49.84 -6.56 -3.72
N ALA A 262 50.54 -5.79 -4.57
CA ALA A 262 51.66 -6.32 -5.33
C ALA A 262 52.78 -6.88 -4.43
N ALA A 263 53.06 -6.26 -3.32
CA ALA A 263 54.10 -6.72 -2.36
C ALA A 263 53.68 -8.03 -1.69
N GLN A 264 52.44 -8.09 -1.17
CA GLN A 264 51.89 -9.31 -0.57
C GLN A 264 51.78 -10.46 -1.56
N TYR A 265 51.39 -10.16 -2.79
CA TYR A 265 51.34 -11.18 -3.84
C TYR A 265 52.71 -11.71 -4.18
N LYS A 266 53.74 -10.83 -4.23
CA LYS A 266 55.13 -11.26 -4.43
C LYS A 266 55.61 -12.15 -3.29
N GLU A 267 55.39 -11.75 -2.03
CA GLU A 267 55.76 -12.53 -0.85
C GLU A 267 55.14 -13.94 -0.92
N LEU A 268 53.85 -14.03 -1.24
CA LEU A 268 53.17 -15.31 -1.41
C LEU A 268 53.80 -16.14 -2.55
N GLN A 269 54.14 -15.54 -3.70
CA GLN A 269 54.73 -16.25 -4.82
C GLN A 269 56.15 -16.74 -4.50
N ASP A 270 56.91 -15.94 -3.78
CA ASP A 270 58.25 -16.33 -3.30
C ASP A 270 58.19 -17.50 -2.33
N GLU A 271 57.17 -17.51 -1.40
CA GLU A 271 56.96 -18.60 -0.47
C GLU A 271 56.54 -19.92 -1.13
N ILE A 272 55.60 -19.86 -2.10
CA ILE A 272 55.11 -21.07 -2.77
C ILE A 272 56.02 -21.52 -3.93
N GLY A 273 56.95 -20.68 -4.36
CA GLY A 273 57.96 -21.03 -5.37
C GLY A 273 57.45 -21.25 -6.77
N LEU A 274 56.24 -20.75 -7.12
CA LEU A 274 55.64 -20.95 -8.44
C LEU A 274 56.11 -19.96 -9.50
N VAL A 275 56.30 -18.70 -9.13
CA VAL A 275 56.66 -17.62 -10.06
C VAL A 275 57.63 -16.67 -9.37
N SER A 276 58.78 -16.41 -9.98
CA SER A 276 59.69 -15.37 -9.53
C SER A 276 59.25 -14.01 -10.06
N LEU A 277 58.89 -13.10 -9.17
CA LEU A 277 58.48 -11.75 -9.51
C LEU A 277 59.59 -10.73 -9.20
N PRO A 278 59.77 -9.69 -10.02
CA PRO A 278 60.75 -8.65 -9.71
C PRO A 278 60.37 -7.85 -8.46
N ASP A 279 61.37 -7.27 -7.80
CA ASP A 279 61.18 -6.38 -6.66
C ASP A 279 60.59 -5.04 -7.11
N GLY A 280 59.82 -4.42 -6.19
CA GLY A 280 59.28 -3.05 -6.42
C GLY A 280 58.17 -2.98 -7.44
N LEU A 281 57.40 -4.06 -7.61
CA LEU A 281 56.16 -3.99 -8.43
C LEU A 281 55.21 -2.98 -7.84
N PRO A 282 54.79 -1.95 -8.61
CA PRO A 282 53.85 -0.96 -8.14
C PRO A 282 52.41 -1.50 -8.16
N ASP A 283 51.62 -1.11 -7.18
CA ASP A 283 50.16 -1.23 -7.26
C ASP A 283 49.63 -0.25 -8.30
N ARG A 284 49.11 -0.75 -9.41
CA ARG A 284 48.67 0.08 -10.53
C ARG A 284 47.19 0.20 -10.66
N THR A 285 46.45 -0.84 -10.34
CA THR A 285 45.01 -0.92 -10.64
C THR A 285 44.29 -1.61 -9.52
N ASP A 286 43.34 -0.93 -8.92
CA ASP A 286 42.32 -1.55 -8.05
C ASP A 286 41.26 -2.18 -8.96
N TRP A 287 41.43 -3.46 -9.26
CA TRP A 287 40.49 -4.20 -10.10
C TRP A 287 39.08 -4.27 -9.54
N PHE A 288 38.96 -4.16 -8.22
CA PHE A 288 37.63 -4.12 -7.60
C PHE A 288 36.89 -2.81 -7.96
N ASP A 289 37.56 -1.68 -7.81
CA ASP A 289 37.00 -0.37 -8.14
C ASP A 289 36.81 -0.19 -9.67
N GLU A 290 37.60 -0.86 -10.48
CA GLU A 290 37.37 -0.89 -11.93
C GLU A 290 36.19 -1.76 -12.32
N THR A 291 35.94 -2.87 -11.63
CA THR A 291 34.90 -3.84 -11.94
C THR A 291 33.55 -3.42 -11.36
N TYR A 292 33.55 -2.91 -10.12
CA TYR A 292 32.31 -2.61 -9.40
C TYR A 292 32.05 -1.11 -9.33
N LYS A 293 30.89 -0.73 -9.81
CA LYS A 293 30.41 0.66 -9.81
C LYS A 293 29.16 0.79 -8.92
N THR A 294 28.79 2.00 -8.59
CA THR A 294 27.50 2.24 -7.93
C THR A 294 26.37 2.13 -8.94
N GLY A 295 25.54 1.11 -8.80
CA GLY A 295 24.34 0.95 -9.59
C GLY A 295 23.26 1.97 -9.19
N LYS A 296 22.37 2.32 -10.13
CA LYS A 296 21.26 3.24 -9.92
C LYS A 296 19.95 2.55 -10.30
N MET A 297 18.94 2.75 -9.50
CA MET A 297 17.60 2.24 -9.74
C MET A 297 16.60 3.39 -9.77
N GLN A 298 15.72 3.37 -10.75
CA GLN A 298 14.58 4.28 -10.88
C GLN A 298 13.34 3.44 -11.21
N ASN A 299 12.28 3.64 -10.43
CA ASN A 299 11.01 2.95 -10.63
C ASN A 299 9.88 3.97 -10.56
N TYR A 300 9.11 4.06 -11.62
CA TYR A 300 7.96 4.96 -11.74
C TYR A 300 6.73 4.15 -12.05
N GLN A 301 5.64 4.44 -11.38
CA GLN A 301 4.35 3.83 -11.66
C GLN A 301 3.22 4.82 -11.46
N VAL A 302 2.31 4.84 -12.42
CA VAL A 302 1.04 5.54 -12.33
C VAL A 302 -0.06 4.49 -12.31
N ALA A 303 -1.03 4.65 -11.42
CA ALA A 303 -2.21 3.80 -11.42
C ALA A 303 -3.48 4.63 -11.19
N VAL A 304 -4.56 4.19 -11.84
CA VAL A 304 -5.89 4.79 -11.72
C VAL A 304 -6.87 3.67 -11.38
N SER A 305 -7.63 3.85 -10.33
CA SER A 305 -8.71 2.94 -9.94
C SER A 305 -10.00 3.70 -9.71
N ASN A 306 -11.09 3.14 -10.18
CA ASN A 306 -12.42 3.66 -9.95
C ASN A 306 -13.45 2.54 -10.14
N GLY A 307 -14.69 2.81 -9.78
CA GLY A 307 -15.79 1.92 -10.05
C GLY A 307 -17.09 2.39 -9.42
N ASN A 308 -18.14 1.75 -9.85
CA ASN A 308 -19.48 1.81 -9.29
C ASN A 308 -19.96 0.36 -9.03
N GLU A 309 -21.21 0.19 -8.62
CA GLU A 309 -21.78 -1.14 -8.36
C GLU A 309 -21.77 -2.08 -9.59
N LYS A 310 -21.77 -1.52 -10.80
CA LYS A 310 -21.85 -2.30 -12.05
C LYS A 310 -20.49 -2.49 -12.73
N MET A 311 -19.61 -1.51 -12.65
CA MET A 311 -18.34 -1.53 -13.36
C MET A 311 -17.22 -1.05 -12.45
N LYS A 312 -16.12 -1.81 -12.40
CA LYS A 312 -14.91 -1.45 -11.69
C LYS A 312 -13.72 -1.59 -12.64
N TYR A 313 -12.74 -0.70 -12.51
CA TYR A 313 -11.53 -0.78 -13.30
C TYR A 313 -10.30 -0.35 -12.51
N TYR A 314 -9.20 -1.00 -12.83
CA TYR A 314 -7.86 -0.66 -12.39
C TYR A 314 -6.95 -0.64 -13.61
N LEU A 315 -6.24 0.48 -13.80
CA LEU A 315 -5.27 0.67 -14.87
C LEU A 315 -3.95 1.06 -14.23
N SER A 316 -2.86 0.44 -14.63
CA SER A 316 -1.52 0.89 -14.23
C SER A 316 -0.55 0.84 -15.37
N ALA A 317 0.43 1.75 -15.32
CA ALA A 317 1.60 1.76 -16.20
C ALA A 317 2.84 2.03 -15.36
N GLY A 318 3.90 1.26 -15.60
CA GLY A 318 5.13 1.35 -14.84
C GLY A 318 6.37 1.25 -15.71
N TYR A 319 7.44 1.86 -15.24
CA TYR A 319 8.78 1.80 -15.82
C TYR A 319 9.80 1.62 -14.71
N LEU A 320 10.60 0.55 -14.84
CA LEU A 320 11.74 0.27 -13.99
C LEU A 320 13.02 0.28 -14.86
N ASP A 321 14.02 1.04 -14.41
CA ASP A 321 15.38 1.04 -14.95
C ASP A 321 16.34 0.79 -13.78
N GLU A 322 17.01 -0.35 -13.80
CA GLU A 322 17.96 -0.77 -12.79
C GLU A 322 19.31 -1.04 -13.45
N LYS A 323 20.32 -0.29 -13.04
CA LYS A 323 21.73 -0.54 -13.36
C LYS A 323 22.36 -1.31 -12.22
N GLY A 324 23.03 -2.39 -12.55
CA GLY A 324 23.75 -3.20 -11.58
C GLY A 324 25.06 -2.58 -11.12
N ILE A 325 25.71 -3.29 -10.23
CA ILE A 325 27.04 -2.93 -9.72
C ILE A 325 28.16 -3.31 -10.69
N LEU A 326 27.92 -4.22 -11.64
CA LEU A 326 28.82 -4.53 -12.74
C LEU A 326 28.51 -3.63 -13.93
N ASP A 327 29.51 -3.07 -14.58
CA ASP A 327 29.39 -1.99 -15.58
C ASP A 327 28.42 -2.29 -16.73
N ILE A 328 28.37 -3.54 -17.19
CA ILE A 328 27.53 -3.95 -18.32
C ILE A 328 26.16 -4.55 -17.90
N SER A 329 25.86 -4.59 -16.59
CA SER A 329 24.64 -5.21 -16.11
C SER A 329 23.51 -4.19 -15.94
N TYR A 330 22.41 -4.42 -16.62
CA TYR A 330 21.22 -3.57 -16.49
C TYR A 330 19.94 -4.38 -16.72
N TYR A 331 18.83 -3.86 -16.19
CA TYR A 331 17.50 -4.39 -16.40
C TYR A 331 16.50 -3.27 -16.59
N LYS A 332 15.66 -3.39 -17.61
CA LYS A 332 14.54 -2.47 -17.86
C LYS A 332 13.26 -3.26 -17.96
N ARG A 333 12.21 -2.76 -17.30
CA ARG A 333 10.88 -3.35 -17.37
C ARG A 333 9.87 -2.25 -17.64
N TYR A 334 9.04 -2.47 -18.64
CA TYR A 334 7.84 -1.70 -18.90
C TYR A 334 6.66 -2.60 -18.54
N ASN A 335 5.79 -2.19 -17.68
CA ASN A 335 4.62 -2.95 -17.33
C ASN A 335 3.35 -2.13 -17.55
N PHE A 336 2.36 -2.77 -18.10
CA PHE A 336 1.04 -2.20 -18.32
C PHE A 336 0.00 -3.21 -17.85
N ARG A 337 -0.96 -2.76 -17.04
CA ARG A 337 -2.00 -3.62 -16.50
C ARG A 337 -3.37 -2.99 -16.66
N VAL A 338 -4.33 -3.84 -17.01
CA VAL A 338 -5.75 -3.50 -17.11
C VAL A 338 -6.54 -4.58 -16.40
N ASN A 339 -7.25 -4.22 -15.36
CA ASN A 339 -8.23 -5.08 -14.71
C ASN A 339 -9.59 -4.41 -14.84
N LEU A 340 -10.54 -5.10 -15.48
CA LEU A 340 -11.91 -4.65 -15.69
C LEU A 340 -12.86 -5.69 -15.10
N GLU A 341 -13.84 -5.24 -14.36
CA GLU A 341 -14.94 -6.05 -13.87
C GLU A 341 -16.25 -5.37 -14.23
N ASN A 342 -17.16 -6.08 -14.87
CA ASN A 342 -18.47 -5.56 -15.25
C ASN A 342 -19.56 -6.55 -14.87
N GLN A 343 -20.45 -6.14 -13.98
CA GLN A 343 -21.66 -6.87 -13.62
C GLN A 343 -22.77 -6.57 -14.60
N ILE A 344 -22.90 -7.40 -15.63
CA ILE A 344 -23.90 -7.24 -16.71
C ILE A 344 -25.30 -7.53 -16.17
N ARG A 345 -25.43 -8.52 -15.29
CA ARG A 345 -26.66 -8.90 -14.61
C ARG A 345 -26.33 -9.24 -13.15
N SER A 346 -27.32 -9.28 -12.28
CA SER A 346 -27.13 -9.67 -10.86
C SER A 346 -26.50 -11.06 -10.70
N TRP A 347 -26.63 -11.92 -11.68
CA TRP A 347 -26.09 -13.27 -11.72
C TRP A 347 -24.90 -13.46 -12.68
N LEU A 348 -24.52 -12.41 -13.46
CA LEU A 348 -23.45 -12.47 -14.46
C LEU A 348 -22.46 -11.32 -14.29
N THR A 349 -21.25 -11.65 -13.88
CA THR A 349 -20.10 -10.73 -13.85
C THR A 349 -19.08 -11.21 -14.89
N VAL A 350 -18.59 -10.29 -15.70
CA VAL A 350 -17.50 -10.51 -16.65
C VAL A 350 -16.29 -9.71 -16.22
N SER A 351 -15.15 -10.38 -16.10
CA SER A 351 -13.88 -9.74 -15.76
C SER A 351 -12.82 -10.04 -16.82
N ALA A 352 -11.98 -9.05 -17.08
CA ALA A 352 -10.83 -9.16 -17.97
C ALA A 352 -9.60 -8.60 -17.25
N ASN A 353 -8.60 -9.46 -17.08
CA ASN A 353 -7.32 -9.11 -16.47
C ASN A 353 -6.24 -9.31 -17.52
N THR A 354 -5.53 -8.23 -17.84
CA THR A 354 -4.46 -8.26 -18.83
C THR A 354 -3.21 -7.62 -18.24
N VAL A 355 -2.07 -8.24 -18.48
CA VAL A 355 -0.75 -7.68 -18.17
C VAL A 355 0.15 -7.81 -19.40
N SER A 356 0.88 -6.75 -19.72
CA SER A 356 1.94 -6.72 -20.72
C SER A 356 3.22 -6.20 -20.07
N TYR A 357 4.37 -6.74 -20.48
CA TYR A 357 5.68 -6.39 -19.92
C TYR A 357 6.76 -6.46 -20.99
#